data_4f5913c98e6a6e463df5257abfb92773
#
_entry.id   4f5913c98e6a6e463df5257abfb92773
#
_cell.length_a   1.000
_cell.length_b   1.000
_cell.length_c   1.000
_cell.angle_alpha   90.00
_cell.angle_beta   90.00
_cell.angle_gamma   90.00
#
_symmetry.space_group_name_H-M   'P 1'
#
loop_
_entity.id
_entity.type
_entity.pdbx_description
1 polymer ?
#
loop_
_entity_poly.entity_id
_entity_poly.type
_entity_poly.pdbx_seq_one_letter_code
_entity_poly.pdbx_strand_id
1 'polypeptide(L)'
;MAFRRILAVGDIHGDLERLQALWGQIAFDDTQDLLIFLGDYIDRGAASVETLQFVRGQTERCENVHALLGNHEAMMLSYIRTNGLDDFDPMSIWLMNGGNMTQRQLSALPEEESEELIAFVKARPLY
;
A
#
# COMPACT_ATOMS: atom_id res chain seq x y z
N MET A 1 1.95 26.99 4.06
CA MET A 1 0.56 26.87 4.55
C MET A 1 0.53 26.03 5.81
N ALA A 2 -0.21 26.49 6.82
CA ALA A 2 -0.38 25.71 8.05
C ALA A 2 -1.60 24.81 7.94
N PHE A 3 -1.43 23.51 8.22
CA PHE A 3 -2.54 22.57 8.26
C PHE A 3 -3.25 22.61 9.62
N ARG A 4 -4.56 22.39 9.59
CA ARG A 4 -5.35 22.27 10.81
C ARG A 4 -4.94 21.01 11.60
N ARG A 5 -4.77 19.90 10.88
CA ARG A 5 -4.33 18.63 11.46
C ARG A 5 -3.27 18.01 10.58
N ILE A 6 -2.34 17.27 11.21
CA ILE A 6 -1.41 16.40 10.50
C ILE A 6 -1.73 14.99 10.99
N LEU A 7 -2.20 14.14 10.08
CA LEU A 7 -2.67 12.80 10.39
C LEU A 7 -1.71 11.76 9.82
N ALA A 8 -1.41 10.75 10.59
CA ALA A 8 -0.57 9.64 10.16
C ALA A 8 -1.35 8.33 10.32
N VAL A 9 -1.34 7.52 9.26
CA VAL A 9 -1.99 6.21 9.27
C VAL A 9 -0.93 5.14 9.11
N GLY A 10 -0.80 4.25 10.10
CA GLY A 10 0.18 3.16 10.08
C GLY A 10 -0.45 1.82 9.78
N ASP A 11 0.37 0.85 9.49
CA ASP A 11 0.14 -0.60 9.35
C ASP A 11 -1.29 -1.03 9.02
N ILE A 12 -1.61 -1.08 7.74
CA ILE A 12 -2.95 -1.47 7.26
C ILE A 12 -3.00 -2.99 7.00
N HIS A 13 -1.94 -3.53 6.39
CA HIS A 13 -1.81 -4.97 6.10
C HIS A 13 -3.03 -5.60 5.44
N GLY A 14 -3.51 -4.98 4.36
CA GLY A 14 -4.60 -5.53 3.55
C GLY A 14 -5.96 -5.55 4.23
N ASP A 15 -6.14 -4.83 5.32
CA ASP A 15 -7.42 -4.73 6.04
C ASP A 15 -8.18 -3.48 5.56
N LEU A 16 -8.71 -3.56 4.37
CA LEU A 16 -9.42 -2.45 3.73
C LEU A 16 -10.67 -2.04 4.50
N GLU A 17 -11.39 -3.01 5.05
CA GLU A 17 -12.61 -2.74 5.79
C GLU A 17 -12.34 -1.83 7.00
N ARG A 18 -11.28 -2.16 7.76
CA ARG A 18 -10.86 -1.35 8.91
C ARG A 18 -10.37 0.03 8.47
N LEU A 19 -9.63 0.10 7.38
CA LEU A 19 -9.16 1.36 6.82
C LEU A 19 -10.33 2.26 6.41
N GLN A 20 -11.33 1.72 5.75
CA GLN A 20 -12.50 2.49 5.33
C GLN A 20 -13.33 2.97 6.53
N ALA A 21 -13.44 2.15 7.57
CA ALA A 21 -14.09 2.57 8.81
C ALA A 21 -13.36 3.72 9.48
N LEU A 22 -12.03 3.62 9.55
CA LEU A 22 -11.19 4.70 10.07
C LEU A 22 -11.32 5.97 9.24
N TRP A 23 -11.33 5.82 7.91
CA TRP A 23 -11.44 6.94 6.98
C TRP A 23 -12.71 7.76 7.25
N GLY A 24 -13.84 7.08 7.48
CA GLY A 24 -15.09 7.74 7.83
C GLY A 24 -15.01 8.49 9.16
N GLN A 25 -14.27 7.95 10.12
CA GLN A 25 -14.11 8.58 11.45
C GLN A 25 -13.19 9.79 11.43
N ILE A 26 -12.15 9.76 10.59
CA ILE A 26 -11.19 10.87 10.49
C ILE A 26 -11.84 12.14 9.96
N ALA A 27 -12.81 12.01 9.07
CA ALA A 27 -13.45 13.14 8.38
C ALA A 27 -12.37 14.06 7.77
N PHE A 28 -11.54 13.48 6.91
CA PHE A 28 -10.40 14.17 6.31
C PHE A 28 -10.87 15.36 5.47
N ASP A 29 -10.27 16.54 5.71
CA ASP A 29 -10.55 17.76 4.96
C ASP A 29 -9.43 18.02 3.95
N ASP A 30 -9.73 17.89 2.67
CA ASP A 30 -8.78 18.00 1.56
C ASP A 30 -8.02 19.33 1.55
N THR A 31 -8.62 20.39 2.10
CA THR A 31 -8.06 21.74 2.02
C THR A 31 -7.31 22.16 3.28
N GLN A 32 -7.58 21.53 4.43
CA GLN A 32 -7.04 21.96 5.72
C GLN A 32 -6.17 20.93 6.41
N ASP A 33 -6.29 19.66 6.05
CA ASP A 33 -5.56 18.57 6.71
C ASP A 33 -4.45 18.04 5.81
N LEU A 34 -3.36 17.60 6.44
CA LEU A 34 -2.30 16.81 5.79
C LEU A 34 -2.42 15.38 6.28
N LEU A 35 -2.42 14.41 5.37
CA LEU A 35 -2.46 13.01 5.73
C LEU A 35 -1.28 12.26 5.13
N ILE A 36 -0.62 11.45 5.94
CA ILE A 36 0.51 10.64 5.53
C ILE A 36 0.22 9.18 5.87
N PHE A 37 0.19 8.33 4.85
CA PHE A 37 0.20 6.88 5.03
C PHE A 37 1.66 6.45 5.24
N LEU A 38 1.92 5.73 6.33
CA LEU A 38 3.29 5.42 6.74
C LEU A 38 3.90 4.18 6.09
N GLY A 39 3.13 3.44 5.32
CA GLY A 39 3.57 2.19 4.71
C GLY A 39 2.88 0.98 5.29
N ASP A 40 3.33 -0.22 4.87
CA ASP A 40 2.77 -1.51 5.28
C ASP A 40 1.28 -1.62 4.94
N TYR A 41 0.99 -1.38 3.67
CA TYR A 41 -0.36 -1.47 3.12
C TYR A 41 -0.76 -2.91 2.83
N ILE A 42 0.21 -3.73 2.51
CA ILE A 42 0.06 -5.07 1.97
C ILE A 42 0.42 -6.13 3.02
N ASP A 43 0.15 -7.37 2.64
CA ASP A 43 0.53 -8.60 3.33
C ASP A 43 -0.36 -8.93 4.52
N ARG A 44 -0.51 -10.23 4.75
CA ARG A 44 -1.32 -10.84 5.82
C ARG A 44 -2.82 -10.76 5.57
N GLY A 45 -3.36 -9.59 5.22
CA GLY A 45 -4.78 -9.41 5.00
C GLY A 45 -5.24 -9.86 3.63
N ALA A 46 -6.56 -9.98 3.48
CA ALA A 46 -7.18 -10.51 2.26
C ALA A 46 -7.35 -9.48 1.15
N ALA A 47 -7.11 -8.19 1.42
CA ALA A 47 -7.39 -7.11 0.48
C ALA A 47 -6.19 -6.19 0.25
N SER A 48 -4.99 -6.78 0.03
CA SER A 48 -3.77 -6.01 -0.23
C SER A 48 -3.87 -5.17 -1.49
N VAL A 49 -4.38 -5.75 -2.58
CA VAL A 49 -4.54 -5.05 -3.86
C VAL A 49 -5.52 -3.89 -3.72
N GLU A 50 -6.67 -4.14 -3.14
CA GLU A 50 -7.71 -3.13 -2.95
C GLU A 50 -7.23 -2.01 -2.02
N THR A 51 -6.42 -2.36 -1.01
CA THR A 51 -5.81 -1.37 -0.12
C THR A 51 -4.85 -0.47 -0.88
N LEU A 52 -3.99 -1.04 -1.72
CA LEU A 52 -3.08 -0.26 -2.57
C LEU A 52 -3.87 0.65 -3.52
N GLN A 53 -4.94 0.15 -4.11
CA GLN A 53 -5.79 0.95 -4.99
C GLN A 53 -6.42 2.11 -4.25
N PHE A 54 -6.90 1.88 -3.03
CA PHE A 54 -7.47 2.93 -2.19
C PHE A 54 -6.44 4.01 -1.86
N VAL A 55 -5.27 3.61 -1.38
CA VAL A 55 -4.18 4.54 -1.03
C VAL A 55 -3.76 5.35 -2.26
N ARG A 56 -3.53 4.68 -3.38
CA ARG A 56 -3.18 5.32 -4.64
C ARG A 56 -4.23 6.35 -5.06
N GLY A 57 -5.50 5.96 -4.99
CA GLY A 57 -6.61 6.85 -5.34
C GLY A 57 -6.63 8.11 -4.50
N GLN A 58 -6.35 7.99 -3.20
CA GLN A 58 -6.31 9.15 -2.32
C GLN A 58 -5.14 10.07 -2.63
N THR A 59 -3.96 9.52 -2.94
CA THR A 59 -2.79 10.34 -3.29
C THR A 59 -2.98 11.06 -4.62
N GLU A 60 -3.68 10.44 -5.57
CA GLU A 60 -3.96 11.06 -6.88
C GLU A 60 -5.06 12.12 -6.80
N ARG A 61 -6.04 11.92 -5.90
CA ARG A 61 -7.17 12.81 -5.74
C ARG A 61 -6.80 14.11 -5.01
N CYS A 62 -5.87 14.05 -4.07
CA CYS A 62 -5.56 15.18 -3.20
C CYS A 62 -4.06 15.33 -2.98
N GLU A 63 -3.53 16.52 -3.25
CA GLU A 63 -2.11 16.83 -3.08
C GLU A 63 -1.64 16.81 -1.63
N ASN A 64 -2.57 16.89 -0.67
CA ASN A 64 -2.27 16.86 0.76
C ASN A 64 -2.31 15.45 1.35
N VAL A 65 -2.39 14.44 0.50
CA VAL A 65 -2.28 13.03 0.91
C VAL A 65 -1.00 12.46 0.34
N HIS A 66 -0.16 11.90 1.21
CA HIS A 66 1.12 11.31 0.84
C HIS A 66 1.19 9.87 1.32
N ALA A 67 1.93 9.05 0.60
CA ALA A 67 2.14 7.65 0.97
C ALA A 67 3.62 7.34 0.95
N LEU A 68 4.12 6.76 2.03
CA LEU A 68 5.51 6.36 2.18
C LEU A 68 5.68 4.88 1.86
N LEU A 69 6.92 4.46 1.60
CA LEU A 69 7.29 3.07 1.40
C LEU A 69 7.50 2.40 2.76
N GLY A 70 6.75 1.34 3.04
CA GLY A 70 6.93 0.57 4.26
C GLY A 70 7.86 -0.63 4.06
N ASN A 71 8.14 -1.34 5.16
CA ASN A 71 9.01 -2.52 5.13
C ASN A 71 8.44 -3.63 4.25
N HIS A 72 7.15 -3.88 4.33
CA HIS A 72 6.51 -4.94 3.55
C HIS A 72 6.54 -4.63 2.05
N GLU A 73 6.34 -3.37 1.67
CA GLU A 73 6.48 -2.95 0.26
C GLU A 73 7.91 -3.11 -0.22
N ALA A 74 8.89 -2.78 0.62
CA ALA A 74 10.30 -2.97 0.27
C ALA A 74 10.64 -4.45 0.08
N MET A 75 10.10 -5.33 0.92
CA MET A 75 10.27 -6.78 0.75
C MET A 75 9.65 -7.28 -0.54
N MET A 76 8.46 -6.78 -0.89
CA MET A 76 7.80 -7.12 -2.15
C MET A 76 8.65 -6.72 -3.35
N LEU A 77 9.15 -5.49 -3.37
CA LEU A 77 9.97 -4.99 -4.47
C LEU A 77 11.27 -5.78 -4.62
N SER A 78 11.88 -6.17 -3.52
CA SER A 78 13.07 -7.01 -3.54
C SER A 78 12.78 -8.39 -4.13
N TYR A 79 11.67 -8.99 -3.73
CA TYR A 79 11.22 -10.29 -4.27
C TYR A 79 10.99 -10.22 -5.77
N ILE A 80 10.27 -9.20 -6.24
CA ILE A 80 9.95 -9.03 -7.65
C ILE A 80 11.23 -8.84 -8.47
N ARG A 81 12.17 -8.07 -7.96
CA ARG A 81 13.43 -7.81 -8.66
C ARG A 81 14.26 -9.07 -8.84
N THR A 82 14.25 -9.99 -7.87
CA THR A 82 15.10 -11.19 -7.89
C THR A 82 14.43 -12.41 -8.49
N ASN A 83 13.13 -12.63 -8.20
CA ASN A 83 12.43 -13.87 -8.55
C ASN A 83 11.22 -13.67 -9.47
N GLY A 84 10.65 -12.45 -9.52
CA GLY A 84 9.39 -12.21 -10.23
C GLY A 84 8.18 -12.72 -9.45
N LEU A 85 6.99 -12.30 -9.88
CA LEU A 85 5.74 -12.70 -9.23
C LEU A 85 5.34 -14.14 -9.50
N ASP A 86 5.78 -14.70 -10.62
CA ASP A 86 5.43 -16.05 -11.05
C ASP A 86 6.33 -17.12 -10.40
N ASP A 87 7.47 -16.72 -9.85
CA ASP A 87 8.42 -17.62 -9.24
C ASP A 87 8.13 -17.74 -7.76
N PHE A 88 7.58 -18.89 -7.35
CA PHE A 88 7.27 -19.14 -5.95
C PHE A 88 8.49 -19.73 -5.23
N ASP A 89 9.07 -18.96 -4.32
CA ASP A 89 10.13 -19.40 -3.43
C ASP A 89 9.60 -19.39 -1.99
N PRO A 90 9.30 -20.57 -1.42
CA PRO A 90 8.75 -20.64 -0.07
C PRO A 90 9.71 -20.16 1.01
N MET A 91 10.99 -19.99 0.68
CA MET A 91 12.00 -19.48 1.61
C MET A 91 12.15 -17.96 1.50
N SER A 92 11.41 -17.30 0.62
CA SER A 92 11.45 -15.86 0.49
C SER A 92 11.03 -15.17 1.79
N ILE A 93 11.79 -14.19 2.22
CA ILE A 93 11.48 -13.40 3.40
C ILE A 93 10.08 -12.76 3.26
N TRP A 94 9.79 -12.22 2.10
CA TRP A 94 8.48 -11.59 1.85
C TRP A 94 7.35 -12.60 1.97
N LEU A 95 7.44 -13.73 1.28
CA LEU A 95 6.38 -14.75 1.30
C LEU A 95 6.16 -15.29 2.70
N MET A 96 7.23 -15.49 3.50
CA MET A 96 7.14 -15.97 4.86
C MET A 96 6.54 -14.96 5.83
N ASN A 97 6.53 -13.68 5.47
CA ASN A 97 5.97 -12.62 6.29
C ASN A 97 4.59 -12.14 5.81
N GLY A 98 3.86 -13.01 5.13
CA GLY A 98 2.50 -12.72 4.70
C GLY A 98 2.37 -12.25 3.26
N GLY A 99 3.48 -12.15 2.52
CA GLY A 99 3.48 -11.71 1.12
C GLY A 99 2.81 -12.68 0.16
N ASN A 100 2.67 -13.97 0.57
CA ASN A 100 1.96 -14.95 -0.25
C ASN A 100 0.52 -14.53 -0.56
N MET A 101 -0.15 -13.87 0.37
CA MET A 101 -1.50 -13.35 0.15
C MET A 101 -1.50 -12.26 -0.93
N THR A 102 -0.57 -11.32 -0.83
CA THR A 102 -0.42 -10.23 -1.80
C THR A 102 -0.02 -10.76 -3.18
N GLN A 103 0.92 -11.71 -3.22
CA GLN A 103 1.39 -12.31 -4.46
C GLN A 103 0.25 -12.96 -5.23
N ARG A 104 -0.62 -13.69 -4.53
CA ARG A 104 -1.81 -14.30 -5.15
C ARG A 104 -2.76 -13.25 -5.72
N GLN A 105 -3.00 -12.19 -4.98
CA GLN A 105 -3.90 -11.12 -5.39
C GLN A 105 -3.37 -10.37 -6.62
N LEU A 106 -2.07 -10.07 -6.63
CA LEU A 106 -1.43 -9.41 -7.79
C LEU A 106 -1.45 -10.32 -9.01
N SER A 107 -1.20 -11.61 -8.83
CA SER A 107 -1.20 -12.57 -9.94
C SER A 107 -2.58 -12.78 -10.54
N ALA A 108 -3.65 -12.50 -9.79
CA ALA A 108 -5.01 -12.60 -10.27
C ALA A 108 -5.46 -11.38 -11.08
N LEU A 109 -4.70 -10.28 -11.05
CA LEU A 109 -5.02 -9.09 -11.83
C LEU A 109 -4.51 -9.22 -13.27
N PRO A 110 -5.12 -8.48 -14.22
CA PRO A 110 -4.50 -8.28 -15.52
C PRO A 110 -3.08 -7.73 -15.33
N GLU A 111 -2.15 -8.20 -16.15
CA GLU A 111 -0.73 -7.84 -16.04
C GLU A 111 -0.51 -6.32 -15.98
N GLU A 112 -1.21 -5.58 -16.81
CA GLU A 112 -1.11 -4.13 -16.89
C GLU A 112 -1.47 -3.46 -15.56
N GLU A 113 -2.56 -3.91 -14.92
CA GLU A 113 -2.98 -3.37 -13.63
C GLU A 113 -1.99 -3.69 -12.52
N SER A 114 -1.47 -4.91 -12.53
CA SER A 114 -0.45 -5.35 -11.59
C SER A 114 0.80 -4.49 -11.70
N GLU A 115 1.26 -4.26 -12.93
CA GLU A 115 2.44 -3.43 -13.21
C GLU A 115 2.24 -1.99 -12.75
N GLU A 116 1.05 -1.44 -12.95
CA GLU A 116 0.73 -0.08 -12.50
C GLU A 116 0.81 0.06 -10.99
N LEU A 117 0.28 -0.92 -10.25
CA LEU A 117 0.34 -0.90 -8.80
C LEU A 117 1.78 -1.05 -8.29
N ILE A 118 2.55 -1.93 -8.90
CA ILE A 118 3.97 -2.11 -8.57
C ILE A 118 4.74 -0.82 -8.83
N ALA A 119 4.48 -0.16 -9.94
CA ALA A 119 5.12 1.11 -10.28
C ALA A 119 4.76 2.19 -9.26
N PHE A 120 3.51 2.23 -8.81
CA PHE A 120 3.08 3.15 -7.76
C PHE A 120 3.89 2.92 -6.47
N VAL A 121 3.99 1.66 -6.03
CA VAL A 121 4.76 1.30 -4.84
C VAL A 121 6.22 1.70 -4.99
N LYS A 122 6.81 1.39 -6.15
CA LYS A 122 8.22 1.67 -6.43
C LYS A 122 8.54 3.17 -6.36
N ALA A 123 7.58 4.02 -6.68
CA ALA A 123 7.75 5.47 -6.67
C ALA A 123 7.57 6.10 -5.28
N ARG A 124 7.22 5.32 -4.24
CA ARG A 124 6.98 5.87 -2.91
C ARG A 124 8.29 6.22 -2.22
N PRO A 125 8.35 7.40 -1.60
CA PRO A 125 9.54 7.79 -0.83
C PRO A 125 9.62 7.04 0.49
N LEU A 126 10.82 6.95 1.05
CA LEU A 126 11.05 6.36 2.37
C LEU A 126 10.62 7.31 3.49
N TYR A 127 10.64 8.59 3.22
CA TYR A 127 10.27 9.62 4.21
C TYR A 127 9.99 10.96 3.53
#